data_c402302aa26d049d5d8c587b0aff9d14
#
_entry.id   c402302aa26d049d5d8c587b0aff9d14
#
_cell.length_a   1.000
_cell.length_b   1.000
_cell.length_c   1.000
_cell.angle_alpha   90.00
_cell.angle_beta   90.00
_cell.angle_gamma   90.00
#
_symmetry.space_group_name_H-M   'P 1'
#
loop_
_entity.id
_entity.type
_entity.pdbx_description
1 polymer ?
#
loop_
_entity_poly.entity_id
_entity_poly.type
_entity_poly.pdbx_seq_one_letter_code
_entity_poly.pdbx_strand_id
1 'polypeptide(L)'
;MGLRFFEWLAGKGGRTATAEISCQELLAAAEDFQARQLSFWTCVNMVANAVGRCEVKTFRGREEIQEQEYYLWNVEPNVNQNSSAFWHKLIAKLFLDNEALVISSKRRDGMDAVMVADSWQQSTFW
;
A
#
# COMPACT_ATOMS: atom_id res chain seq x y z
N MET A 1 16.09 5.31 -9.44
CA MET A 1 15.59 6.72 -9.47
C MET A 1 16.50 7.74 -8.80
N GLY A 2 17.50 7.36 -8.03
CA GLY A 2 18.47 8.27 -7.43
C GLY A 2 19.43 8.97 -8.41
N LEU A 3 19.72 8.36 -9.56
CA LEU A 3 20.64 8.91 -10.56
C LEU A 3 20.08 10.14 -11.32
N ARG A 4 18.78 10.20 -11.57
CA ARG A 4 18.15 11.33 -12.26
C ARG A 4 18.06 12.59 -11.40
N PHE A 5 18.01 12.45 -10.10
CA PHE A 5 18.04 13.57 -9.17
C PHE A 5 19.43 14.23 -9.16
N PHE A 6 20.49 13.42 -9.20
CA PHE A 6 21.86 13.92 -9.31
C PHE A 6 22.16 14.53 -10.67
N GLU A 7 21.63 13.99 -11.75
CA GLU A 7 21.77 14.59 -13.11
C GLU A 7 21.03 15.92 -13.22
N TRP A 8 19.87 16.04 -12.59
CA TRP A 8 19.15 17.30 -12.56
C TRP A 8 19.90 18.38 -11.76
N LEU A 9 20.56 18.00 -10.67
CA LEU A 9 21.44 18.89 -9.90
C LEU A 9 22.73 19.25 -10.65
N ALA A 10 23.25 18.32 -11.46
CA ALA A 10 24.48 18.52 -12.25
C ALA A 10 24.25 19.20 -13.62
N GLY A 11 22.99 19.27 -14.09
CA GLY A 11 22.66 19.50 -15.50
C GLY A 11 22.35 20.95 -15.92
N LYS A 12 22.64 21.96 -15.13
CA LYS A 12 22.50 23.34 -15.60
C LYS A 12 23.73 24.21 -15.32
N GLY A 13 24.66 24.17 -16.23
CA GLY A 13 25.71 25.14 -16.32
C GLY A 13 27.08 24.53 -16.46
N GLY A 14 27.58 24.41 -17.67
CA GLY A 14 28.98 24.16 -17.95
C GLY A 14 29.87 25.26 -17.40
N ARG A 15 30.07 25.28 -16.15
CA ARG A 15 31.17 25.87 -15.41
C ARG A 15 31.32 25.03 -14.13
N THR A 16 32.52 24.57 -13.90
CA THR A 16 32.97 23.97 -12.64
C THR A 16 32.89 25.01 -11.50
N ALA A 17 31.67 25.34 -11.12
CA ALA A 17 31.40 25.88 -9.82
C ALA A 17 31.02 24.66 -9.01
N THR A 18 31.87 24.24 -8.11
CA THR A 18 31.49 23.52 -6.92
C THR A 18 30.38 24.35 -6.30
N ALA A 19 29.14 24.02 -6.64
CA ALA A 19 28.00 24.60 -5.96
C ALA A 19 28.09 24.08 -4.52
N GLU A 20 28.63 24.89 -3.64
CA GLU A 20 28.46 24.70 -2.21
C GLU A 20 26.96 24.86 -1.96
N ILE A 21 26.26 23.73 -2.01
CA ILE A 21 24.88 23.67 -1.56
C ILE A 21 24.94 24.05 -0.09
N SER A 22 24.39 25.19 0.25
CA SER A 22 24.40 25.66 1.61
C SER A 22 23.68 24.64 2.50
N CYS A 23 24.13 24.47 3.72
CA CYS A 23 23.49 23.58 4.68
C CYS A 23 21.98 23.92 4.86
N GLN A 24 21.62 25.19 4.70
CA GLN A 24 20.25 25.67 4.75
C GLN A 24 19.40 25.19 3.57
N GLU A 25 19.96 25.13 2.36
CA GLU A 25 19.26 24.62 1.17
C GLU A 25 19.03 23.10 1.28
N LEU A 26 20.00 22.37 1.81
CA LEU A 26 19.84 20.93 2.09
C LEU A 26 18.75 20.67 3.15
N LEU A 27 18.74 21.44 4.23
CA LEU A 27 17.72 21.32 5.27
C LEU A 27 16.33 21.65 4.72
N ALA A 28 16.19 22.74 3.95
CA ALA A 28 14.91 23.11 3.34
C ALA A 28 14.41 22.05 2.36
N ALA A 29 15.29 21.45 1.55
CA ALA A 29 14.94 20.35 0.65
C ALA A 29 14.54 19.07 1.42
N ALA A 30 15.20 18.75 2.52
CA ALA A 30 14.86 17.63 3.37
C ALA A 30 13.50 17.81 4.07
N GLU A 31 13.21 19.00 4.56
CA GLU A 31 11.92 19.33 5.17
C GLU A 31 10.77 19.24 4.16
N ASP A 32 10.95 19.76 2.94
CA ASP A 32 9.94 19.66 1.88
C ASP A 32 9.69 18.20 1.47
N PHE A 33 10.74 17.40 1.37
CA PHE A 33 10.62 15.97 1.08
C PHE A 33 9.85 15.22 2.18
N GLN A 34 10.19 15.48 3.45
CA GLN A 34 9.49 14.87 4.58
C GLN A 34 8.01 15.29 4.65
N ALA A 35 7.71 16.57 4.40
CA ALA A 35 6.35 17.09 4.39
C ALA A 35 5.51 16.40 3.28
N ARG A 36 6.07 16.20 2.10
CA ARG A 36 5.40 15.49 0.99
C ARG A 36 5.17 14.02 1.32
N GLN A 37 6.15 13.33 1.90
CA GLN A 37 5.99 11.95 2.33
C GLN A 37 4.91 11.83 3.41
N LEU A 38 4.93 12.70 4.40
CA LEU A 38 3.94 12.70 5.46
C LEU A 38 2.52 12.93 4.94
N SER A 39 2.37 13.89 4.02
CA SER A 39 1.08 14.18 3.38
C SER A 39 0.58 12.98 2.56
N PHE A 40 1.45 12.34 1.80
CA PHE A 40 1.11 11.13 1.02
C PHE A 40 0.64 10.00 1.95
N TRP A 41 1.41 9.70 3.00
CA TRP A 41 1.05 8.67 3.98
C TRP A 41 -0.26 8.96 4.71
N THR A 42 -0.49 10.24 5.03
CA THR A 42 -1.75 10.67 5.64
C THR A 42 -2.92 10.39 4.72
N CYS A 43 -2.83 10.74 3.45
CA CYS A 43 -3.87 10.46 2.45
C CYS A 43 -4.11 8.96 2.28
N VAL A 44 -3.05 8.15 2.15
CA VAL A 44 -3.16 6.69 2.04
C VAL A 44 -3.86 6.10 3.26
N ASN A 45 -3.47 6.53 4.46
CA ASN A 45 -4.09 6.06 5.70
C ASN A 45 -5.56 6.47 5.81
N MET A 46 -5.93 7.66 5.38
CA MET A 46 -7.33 8.11 5.38
C MET A 46 -8.19 7.23 4.49
N VAL A 47 -7.73 6.95 3.26
CA VAL A 47 -8.45 6.08 2.32
C VAL A 47 -8.50 4.64 2.84
N ALA A 48 -7.39 4.11 3.32
CA ALA A 48 -7.30 2.75 3.85
C ALA A 48 -8.23 2.54 5.07
N ASN A 49 -8.29 3.51 5.96
CA ASN A 49 -9.20 3.49 7.11
C ASN A 49 -10.67 3.61 6.69
N ALA A 50 -10.97 4.41 5.67
CA ALA A 50 -12.33 4.53 5.16
C ALA A 50 -12.80 3.20 4.55
N VAL A 51 -11.97 2.54 3.73
CA VAL A 51 -12.27 1.22 3.16
C VAL A 51 -12.39 0.15 4.24
N GLY A 52 -11.51 0.17 5.24
CA GLY A 52 -11.54 -0.77 6.37
C GLY A 52 -12.81 -0.68 7.24
N ARG A 53 -13.58 0.40 7.11
CA ARG A 53 -14.87 0.59 7.78
C ARG A 53 -16.07 0.24 6.92
N CYS A 54 -15.85 0.00 5.61
CA CYS A 54 -16.91 -0.39 4.70
C CYS A 54 -17.33 -1.85 4.98
N GLU A 55 -18.60 -2.10 4.91
CA GLU A 55 -19.15 -3.45 4.98
C GLU A 55 -19.21 -4.07 3.59
N VAL A 56 -18.63 -5.26 3.46
CA VAL A 56 -18.73 -6.06 2.23
C VAL A 56 -20.00 -6.87 2.28
N LYS A 57 -20.93 -6.59 1.40
CA LYS A 57 -22.20 -7.31 1.29
C LYS A 57 -22.09 -8.46 0.32
N THR A 58 -22.59 -9.61 0.71
CA THR A 58 -22.61 -10.83 -0.10
C THR A 58 -24.03 -11.17 -0.50
N PHE A 59 -24.22 -11.52 -1.77
CA PHE A 59 -25.53 -11.82 -2.34
C PHE A 59 -25.53 -13.18 -3.02
N ARG A 60 -26.63 -13.89 -2.85
CA ARG A 60 -26.95 -15.08 -3.65
C ARG A 60 -28.17 -14.75 -4.51
N GLY A 61 -27.92 -14.42 -5.77
CA GLY A 61 -28.96 -13.89 -6.64
C GLY A 61 -29.39 -12.48 -6.23
N ARG A 62 -30.59 -12.34 -5.66
CA ARG A 62 -31.14 -11.05 -5.18
C ARG A 62 -31.22 -10.95 -3.66
N GLU A 63 -30.93 -12.03 -2.96
CA GLU A 63 -30.98 -12.08 -1.50
C GLU A 63 -29.60 -11.79 -0.89
N GLU A 64 -29.57 -10.89 0.09
CA GLU A 64 -28.37 -10.63 0.90
C GLU A 64 -28.20 -11.79 1.87
N ILE A 65 -27.03 -12.41 1.86
CA ILE A 65 -26.69 -13.52 2.73
C ILE A 65 -25.51 -13.15 3.64
N GLN A 66 -25.57 -13.57 4.89
CA GLN A 66 -24.50 -13.40 5.87
C GLN A 66 -23.96 -14.78 6.28
N GLU A 67 -23.30 -15.42 5.33
CA GLU A 67 -22.68 -16.73 5.54
C GLU A 67 -21.17 -16.61 5.76
N GLN A 68 -20.44 -17.69 5.51
CA GLN A 68 -18.99 -17.79 5.73
C GLN A 68 -18.20 -16.72 4.99
N GLU A 69 -18.59 -16.37 3.76
CA GLU A 69 -17.92 -15.34 2.95
C GLU A 69 -18.09 -13.95 3.57
N TYR A 70 -19.29 -13.65 4.08
CA TYR A 70 -19.52 -12.39 4.81
C TYR A 70 -18.61 -12.26 6.03
N TYR A 71 -18.49 -13.33 6.82
CA TYR A 71 -17.62 -13.38 7.99
C TYR A 71 -16.15 -13.22 7.60
N LEU A 72 -15.71 -13.87 6.53
CA LEU A 72 -14.36 -13.81 6.00
C LEU A 72 -13.94 -12.35 5.67
N TRP A 73 -14.80 -11.61 4.99
CA TRP A 73 -14.47 -10.26 4.55
C TRP A 73 -14.68 -9.17 5.60
N ASN A 74 -15.61 -9.36 6.53
CA ASN A 74 -15.99 -8.32 7.48
C ASN A 74 -15.48 -8.52 8.90
N VAL A 75 -15.09 -9.74 9.28
CA VAL A 75 -14.69 -10.03 10.65
C VAL A 75 -13.26 -10.55 10.72
N GLU A 76 -13.01 -11.73 10.19
CA GLU A 76 -11.73 -12.43 10.33
C GLU A 76 -11.27 -13.02 8.98
N PRO A 77 -10.51 -12.27 8.18
CA PRO A 77 -9.93 -12.77 6.94
C PRO A 77 -8.92 -13.90 7.17
N ASN A 78 -8.18 -13.84 8.26
CA ASN A 78 -7.26 -14.90 8.70
C ASN A 78 -7.01 -14.83 10.21
N VAL A 79 -6.30 -15.83 10.75
CA VAL A 79 -6.05 -15.97 12.19
C VAL A 79 -5.26 -14.80 12.80
N ASN A 80 -4.48 -14.13 11.99
CA ASN A 80 -3.53 -13.11 12.44
C ASN A 80 -4.05 -11.68 12.26
N GLN A 81 -5.13 -11.48 11.51
CA GLN A 81 -5.62 -10.17 11.14
C GLN A 81 -7.15 -10.12 11.20
N ASN A 82 -7.67 -9.03 11.73
CA ASN A 82 -9.09 -8.71 11.57
C ASN A 82 -9.33 -8.04 10.21
N SER A 83 -10.59 -7.90 9.84
CA SER A 83 -11.03 -7.28 8.58
C SER A 83 -10.42 -5.90 8.36
N SER A 84 -10.45 -5.03 9.36
CA SER A 84 -9.93 -3.66 9.26
C SER A 84 -8.43 -3.62 8.93
N ALA A 85 -7.63 -4.46 9.59
CA ALA A 85 -6.19 -4.55 9.33
C ALA A 85 -5.89 -5.13 7.94
N PHE A 86 -6.68 -6.12 7.49
CA PHE A 86 -6.56 -6.70 6.16
C PHE A 86 -6.81 -5.67 5.05
N TRP A 87 -7.94 -4.97 5.13
CA TRP A 87 -8.30 -3.94 4.15
C TRP A 87 -7.34 -2.77 4.15
N HIS A 88 -6.88 -2.34 5.32
CA HIS A 88 -5.87 -1.30 5.44
C HIS A 88 -4.58 -1.69 4.72
N LYS A 89 -4.07 -2.91 4.97
CA LYS A 89 -2.86 -3.42 4.32
C LYS A 89 -3.03 -3.53 2.81
N LEU A 90 -4.17 -4.05 2.34
CA LEU A 90 -4.47 -4.18 0.92
C LEU A 90 -4.46 -2.83 0.20
N ILE A 91 -5.16 -1.85 0.75
CA ILE A 91 -5.27 -0.52 0.16
C ILE A 91 -3.92 0.21 0.20
N ALA A 92 -3.20 0.14 1.31
CA ALA A 92 -1.86 0.73 1.41
C ALA A 92 -0.91 0.16 0.35
N LYS A 93 -0.92 -1.16 0.14
CA LYS A 93 -0.11 -1.79 -0.92
C LYS A 93 -0.51 -1.34 -2.32
N LEU A 94 -1.79 -1.24 -2.62
CA LEU A 94 -2.27 -0.77 -3.92
C LEU A 94 -1.79 0.66 -4.22
N PHE A 95 -1.77 1.54 -3.24
CA PHE A 95 -1.27 2.91 -3.43
C PHE A 95 0.24 3.02 -3.51
N LEU A 96 0.97 2.15 -2.80
CA LEU A 96 2.44 2.17 -2.77
C LEU A 96 3.06 1.47 -3.97
N ASP A 97 2.58 0.27 -4.28
CA ASP A 97 3.17 -0.65 -5.26
C ASP A 97 2.37 -0.70 -6.56
N ASN A 98 1.20 -0.05 -6.64
CA ASN A 98 0.20 -0.12 -7.71
C ASN A 98 -0.38 -1.54 -7.95
N GLU A 99 -0.03 -2.49 -7.10
CA GLU A 99 -0.51 -3.86 -7.16
C GLU A 99 -0.52 -4.50 -5.78
N ALA A 100 -1.40 -5.46 -5.58
CA ALA A 100 -1.44 -6.26 -4.38
C ALA A 100 -1.89 -7.68 -4.72
N LEU A 101 -1.24 -8.67 -4.16
CA LEU A 101 -1.59 -10.07 -4.30
C LEU A 101 -2.35 -10.53 -3.07
N VAL A 102 -3.56 -11.01 -3.29
CA VAL A 102 -4.37 -11.67 -2.25
C VAL A 102 -4.31 -13.17 -2.47
N ILE A 103 -3.88 -13.89 -1.46
CA ILE A 103 -3.78 -15.35 -1.48
C ILE A 103 -4.92 -15.93 -0.64
N SER A 104 -5.66 -16.87 -1.22
CA SER A 104 -6.65 -17.65 -0.49
C SER A 104 -6.10 -19.02 -0.13
N SER A 105 -6.41 -19.49 1.05
CA SER A 105 -6.03 -20.81 1.52
C SER A 105 -7.13 -21.41 2.38
N LYS A 106 -7.20 -22.72 2.45
CA LYS A 106 -8.09 -23.40 3.40
C LYS A 106 -7.37 -23.65 4.72
N ARG A 107 -8.01 -23.28 5.81
CA ARG A 107 -7.54 -23.58 7.15
C ARG A 107 -7.76 -25.06 7.48
N ARG A 108 -7.09 -25.53 8.54
CA ARG A 108 -7.26 -26.92 9.03
C ARG A 108 -8.69 -27.24 9.49
N ASP A 109 -9.44 -26.23 9.90
CA ASP A 109 -10.85 -26.32 10.28
C ASP A 109 -11.81 -26.32 9.09
N GLY A 110 -11.28 -26.26 7.86
CA GLY A 110 -12.07 -26.25 6.63
C GLY A 110 -12.61 -24.86 6.23
N MET A 111 -12.36 -23.83 7.03
CA MET A 111 -12.73 -22.46 6.71
C MET A 111 -11.73 -21.84 5.73
N ASP A 112 -12.22 -20.97 4.87
CA ASP A 112 -11.37 -20.20 3.97
C ASP A 112 -10.64 -19.08 4.73
N ALA A 113 -9.43 -18.78 4.31
CA ALA A 113 -8.65 -17.69 4.82
C ALA A 113 -8.03 -16.92 3.65
N VAL A 114 -7.95 -15.59 3.78
CA VAL A 114 -7.32 -14.71 2.79
C VAL A 114 -6.25 -13.87 3.46
N MET A 115 -5.16 -13.64 2.74
CA MET A 115 -4.07 -12.79 3.21
C MET A 115 -3.49 -11.97 2.07
N VAL A 116 -2.96 -10.81 2.40
CA VAL A 116 -2.21 -9.98 1.45
C VAL A 116 -0.74 -10.37 1.53
N ALA A 117 -0.14 -10.73 0.40
CA ALA A 117 1.28 -11.06 0.32
C ALA A 117 2.14 -9.80 0.56
N ASP A 118 3.23 -9.96 1.33
CA ASP A 118 4.17 -8.86 1.57
C ASP A 118 5.08 -8.62 0.36
N SER A 119 5.54 -9.71 -0.24
CA SER A 119 6.33 -9.71 -1.47
C SER A 119 6.01 -10.92 -2.32
N TRP A 120 6.09 -10.78 -3.63
CA TRP A 120 5.86 -11.86 -4.57
C TRP A 120 6.63 -11.62 -5.86
N GLN A 121 6.94 -12.70 -6.56
CA GLN A 121 7.58 -12.66 -7.87
C GLN A 121 6.74 -13.46 -8.84
N GLN A 122 6.45 -12.87 -9.96
CA GLN A 122 5.83 -13.57 -11.08
C GLN A 122 6.92 -14.21 -11.92
N SER A 123 6.98 -15.54 -11.94
CA SER A 123 7.82 -16.27 -12.86
C SER A 123 7.00 -16.66 -14.10
N THR A 124 7.40 -16.18 -15.26
CA THR A 124 6.86 -16.65 -16.53
C THR A 124 7.69 -17.85 -16.99
N PHE A 125 7.14 -19.03 -16.79
CA PHE A 125 7.66 -20.23 -17.48
C PHE A 125 6.96 -20.34 -18.84
N TRP A 126 7.75 -20.32 -19.86
CA TRP A 126 7.33 -20.63 -21.24
C TRP A 126 7.72 -22.07 -21.58
#